data_02524571df47aa51020cadcdd432cb99
#
_entry.id   02524571df47aa51020cadcdd432cb99
#
_cell.length_a   1.000
_cell.length_b   1.000
_cell.length_c   1.000
_cell.angle_alpha   90.00
_cell.angle_beta   90.00
_cell.angle_gamma   90.00
#
_symmetry.space_group_name_H-M   'P 1'
#
loop_
_entity.id
_entity.type
_entity.pdbx_description
1 polymer ?
#
loop_
_entity_poly.entity_id
_entity_poly.type
_entity_poly.pdbx_seq_one_letter_code
_entity_poly.pdbx_strand_id
1 'polypeptide(L)'
;MTKIIVGAGITGLYLAYKLIKYKDINPNDILIIEKSDRVGGRIYTYQNKGYKYDVGAGRLGKKQKLVMRLIKEFNLTDKIYDITGDKNYFIDNKLLNEKELLKYYDSKFSSISKLWKYVIDYKSNLDLTKMNFHNYVSTFLSTNEVKILDRSLGYVNEIYRLNAYDAIYTLKKDFDVEDNSFFILMGGLSIIYEKIYEFLKEKNVKIILNCDLLDIDDKNKTIKTNKENYKYSELYLAICKKGYMTIPYFNNHKELLDSVSVGNLLRIYAKYDVKKNKWIKDIKKTLTDNKLQFIIPIDNKSGLIQISYTDDYIANFWNVLTTKQIKINLVKYLKEIFPNENVTEPEWITKHYWCCGAHFWKVGKNSRKIQKQIEKTFKPKKIYVIGEIYSSRQAWIEGSLETVEKLLK
;
A
#
# COMPACT_ATOMS: atom_id res chain seq x y z
N MET A 1 0.88 28.02 -20.33
CA MET A 1 -0.47 27.35 -20.17
C MET A 1 -0.40 26.39 -18.98
N THR A 2 -1.28 26.50 -18.01
CA THR A 2 -1.13 25.81 -16.73
C THR A 2 -1.53 24.34 -16.80
N LYS A 3 -0.59 23.44 -16.47
CA LYS A 3 -0.81 22.02 -16.19
C LYS A 3 -1.13 21.87 -14.72
N ILE A 4 -2.33 21.36 -14.39
CA ILE A 4 -2.76 21.21 -13.01
C ILE A 4 -2.64 19.74 -12.59
N ILE A 5 -1.96 19.50 -11.48
CA ILE A 5 -1.82 18.18 -10.86
C ILE A 5 -2.58 18.19 -9.54
N VAL A 6 -3.58 17.33 -9.41
CA VAL A 6 -4.40 17.18 -8.20
C VAL A 6 -3.86 15.98 -7.40
N GLY A 7 -3.34 16.29 -6.23
CA GLY A 7 -2.70 15.34 -5.32
C GLY A 7 -1.17 15.44 -5.31
N ALA A 8 -0.60 15.83 -4.18
CA ALA A 8 0.84 15.89 -3.93
C ALA A 8 1.38 14.60 -3.27
N GLY A 9 0.79 13.45 -3.59
CA GLY A 9 1.37 12.13 -3.30
C GLY A 9 2.53 11.83 -4.25
N ILE A 10 3.17 10.66 -4.08
CA ILE A 10 4.32 10.26 -4.91
C ILE A 10 4.02 10.34 -6.41
N THR A 11 2.80 10.00 -6.85
CA THR A 11 2.40 10.05 -8.26
C THR A 11 2.44 11.46 -8.82
N GLY A 12 1.79 12.42 -8.14
CA GLY A 12 1.72 13.81 -8.61
C GLY A 12 3.07 14.51 -8.55
N LEU A 13 3.83 14.29 -7.47
CA LEU A 13 5.19 14.82 -7.34
C LEU A 13 6.11 14.24 -8.41
N TYR A 14 6.04 12.93 -8.67
CA TYR A 14 6.83 12.28 -9.70
C TYR A 14 6.48 12.76 -11.10
N LEU A 15 5.20 12.97 -11.39
CA LEU A 15 4.78 13.56 -12.68
C LEU A 15 5.41 14.94 -12.88
N ALA A 16 5.29 15.85 -11.90
CA ALA A 16 5.88 17.19 -11.98
C ALA A 16 7.41 17.12 -12.19
N TYR A 17 8.07 16.25 -11.42
CA TYR A 17 9.51 16.00 -11.56
C TYR A 17 9.88 15.57 -12.97
N LYS A 18 9.15 14.61 -13.55
CA LYS A 18 9.40 14.09 -14.90
C LYS A 18 9.12 15.14 -15.97
N LEU A 19 8.06 15.93 -15.83
CA LEU A 19 7.73 17.00 -16.77
C LEU A 19 8.83 18.05 -16.85
N ILE A 20 9.39 18.46 -15.72
CA ILE A 20 10.46 19.46 -15.67
C ILE A 20 11.78 18.87 -16.15
N LYS A 21 12.20 17.73 -15.57
CA LYS A 21 13.55 17.19 -15.77
C LYS A 21 13.75 16.53 -17.14
N TYR A 22 12.70 15.94 -17.72
CA TYR A 22 12.80 15.12 -18.94
C TYR A 22 11.92 15.57 -20.11
N LYS A 23 11.04 16.55 -19.89
CA LYS A 23 10.17 17.08 -20.95
C LYS A 23 10.31 18.60 -21.09
N ASP A 24 11.26 19.21 -20.38
CA ASP A 24 11.61 20.64 -20.43
C ASP A 24 10.41 21.58 -20.25
N ILE A 25 9.41 21.14 -19.47
CA ILE A 25 8.24 21.95 -19.14
C ILE A 25 8.66 23.04 -18.15
N ASN A 26 8.29 24.28 -18.44
CA ASN A 26 8.56 25.40 -17.53
C ASN A 26 7.87 25.16 -16.17
N PRO A 27 8.60 25.21 -15.06
CA PRO A 27 8.03 25.05 -13.72
C PRO A 27 6.86 25.98 -13.42
N ASN A 28 6.84 27.19 -13.95
CA ASN A 28 5.75 28.14 -13.81
C ASN A 28 4.44 27.72 -14.53
N ASP A 29 4.55 26.77 -15.46
CA ASP A 29 3.37 26.17 -16.12
C ASP A 29 2.76 25.01 -15.32
N ILE A 30 3.31 24.68 -14.16
CA ILE A 30 2.83 23.56 -13.31
C ILE A 30 2.26 24.11 -12.00
N LEU A 31 1.03 23.69 -11.70
CA LEU A 31 0.38 23.91 -10.42
C LEU A 31 0.04 22.55 -9.80
N ILE A 32 0.49 22.32 -8.57
CA ILE A 32 0.08 21.15 -7.78
C ILE A 32 -0.88 21.63 -6.68
N ILE A 33 -2.03 20.98 -6.56
CA ILE A 33 -2.95 21.20 -5.44
C ILE A 33 -3.08 19.93 -4.61
N GLU A 34 -3.10 20.08 -3.28
CA GLU A 34 -3.19 18.98 -2.32
C GLU A 34 -4.23 19.31 -1.25
N LYS A 35 -5.15 18.36 -1.00
CA LYS A 35 -6.22 18.50 -0.02
C LYS A 35 -5.71 18.58 1.42
N SER A 36 -4.65 17.83 1.74
CA SER A 36 -4.08 17.78 3.09
C SER A 36 -3.10 18.94 3.35
N ASP A 37 -2.67 19.05 4.58
CA ASP A 37 -1.67 20.01 5.06
C ASP A 37 -0.22 19.58 4.77
N ARG A 38 -0.02 18.41 4.12
CA ARG A 38 1.31 17.85 3.81
C ARG A 38 1.36 17.19 2.44
N VAL A 39 2.56 17.07 1.91
CA VAL A 39 2.88 16.26 0.72
C VAL A 39 3.15 14.80 1.10
N GLY A 40 3.33 13.92 0.10
CA GLY A 40 3.72 12.51 0.28
C GLY A 40 2.55 11.52 0.23
N GLY A 41 1.32 11.98 0.51
CA GLY A 41 0.13 11.12 0.45
C GLY A 41 0.23 9.90 1.37
N ARG A 42 0.15 8.70 0.79
CA ARG A 42 0.21 7.40 1.51
C ARG A 42 1.63 6.91 1.84
N ILE A 43 2.66 7.65 1.47
CA ILE A 43 4.01 7.47 2.01
C ILE A 43 4.16 8.44 3.17
N TYR A 44 4.36 7.93 4.35
CA TYR A 44 4.49 8.78 5.53
C TYR A 44 5.36 8.10 6.60
N THR A 45 6.53 8.69 6.83
CA THR A 45 7.41 8.33 7.95
C THR A 45 7.05 9.23 9.12
N TYR A 46 6.53 8.64 10.19
CA TYR A 46 6.06 9.33 11.38
C TYR A 46 7.17 9.38 12.41
N GLN A 47 7.24 10.48 13.13
CA GLN A 47 8.18 10.65 14.25
C GLN A 47 7.41 10.82 15.56
N ASN A 48 7.76 10.00 16.55
CA ASN A 48 7.17 10.07 17.89
C ASN A 48 8.18 9.67 18.95
N LYS A 49 8.35 10.50 19.98
CA LYS A 49 9.22 10.25 21.15
C LYS A 49 10.63 9.76 20.77
N GLY A 50 11.24 10.37 19.75
CA GLY A 50 12.58 10.02 19.28
C GLY A 50 12.65 8.84 18.29
N TYR A 51 11.54 8.14 18.05
CA TYR A 51 11.47 7.03 17.08
C TYR A 51 10.92 7.50 15.73
N LYS A 52 11.46 6.96 14.64
CA LYS A 52 10.96 7.13 13.26
C LYS A 52 10.52 5.78 12.70
N TYR A 53 9.33 5.74 12.11
CA TYR A 53 8.80 4.53 11.49
C TYR A 53 7.74 4.86 10.42
N ASP A 54 7.62 3.98 9.42
CA ASP A 54 6.70 4.17 8.30
C ASP A 54 5.29 3.73 8.66
N VAL A 55 4.36 4.68 8.68
CA VAL A 55 2.95 4.43 9.03
C VAL A 55 2.05 4.25 7.79
N GLY A 56 2.57 4.55 6.61
CA GLY A 56 1.95 4.31 5.31
C GLY A 56 2.60 3.14 4.56
N ALA A 57 3.08 3.36 3.33
CA ALA A 57 3.94 2.38 2.66
C ALA A 57 5.15 2.08 3.55
N GLY A 58 5.49 0.81 3.72
CA GLY A 58 6.49 0.44 4.73
C GLY A 58 7.52 -0.58 4.25
N ARG A 59 7.48 -0.99 2.98
CA ARG A 59 8.48 -1.86 2.37
C ARG A 59 8.47 -1.72 0.86
N LEU A 60 9.57 -2.07 0.22
CA LEU A 60 9.78 -2.04 -1.22
C LEU A 60 10.33 -3.39 -1.68
N GLY A 61 10.08 -3.76 -2.94
CA GLY A 61 10.64 -4.96 -3.56
C GLY A 61 11.78 -4.61 -4.50
N LYS A 62 12.85 -5.41 -4.54
CA LYS A 62 13.99 -5.21 -5.45
C LYS A 62 13.61 -5.30 -6.94
N LYS A 63 12.51 -5.97 -7.29
CA LYS A 63 11.95 -6.03 -8.65
C LYS A 63 11.20 -4.76 -9.09
N GLN A 64 11.00 -3.79 -8.19
CA GLN A 64 10.33 -2.52 -8.48
C GLN A 64 11.31 -1.55 -9.16
N LYS A 65 11.39 -1.66 -10.49
CA LYS A 65 12.44 -1.01 -11.30
C LYS A 65 12.43 0.51 -11.24
N LEU A 66 11.24 1.14 -11.21
CA LEU A 66 11.12 2.60 -11.18
C LEU A 66 11.48 3.15 -9.80
N VAL A 67 11.05 2.45 -8.74
CA VAL A 67 11.45 2.77 -7.37
C VAL A 67 12.95 2.64 -7.21
N MET A 68 13.54 1.52 -7.68
CA MET A 68 15.00 1.32 -7.64
C MET A 68 15.76 2.37 -8.45
N ARG A 69 15.19 2.84 -9.57
CA ARG A 69 15.76 3.95 -10.34
C ARG A 69 15.80 5.23 -9.53
N LEU A 70 14.69 5.59 -8.85
CA LEU A 70 14.64 6.77 -7.97
C LEU A 70 15.64 6.68 -6.81
N ILE A 71 15.74 5.50 -6.19
CA ILE A 71 16.71 5.25 -5.10
C ILE A 71 18.14 5.53 -5.58
N LYS A 72 18.51 5.03 -6.78
CA LYS A 72 19.82 5.30 -7.37
C LYS A 72 20.00 6.76 -7.75
N GLU A 73 19.00 7.36 -8.39
CA GLU A 73 19.03 8.75 -8.86
C GLU A 73 19.17 9.76 -7.71
N PHE A 74 18.63 9.44 -6.53
CA PHE A 74 18.76 10.27 -5.34
C PHE A 74 19.89 9.86 -4.39
N ASN A 75 20.77 8.96 -4.80
CA ASN A 75 21.90 8.45 -4.00
C ASN A 75 21.45 7.86 -2.64
N LEU A 76 20.38 7.07 -2.65
CA LEU A 76 19.82 6.44 -1.44
C LEU A 76 20.17 4.95 -1.32
N THR A 77 21.07 4.43 -2.14
CA THR A 77 21.41 3.00 -2.19
C THR A 77 22.02 2.50 -0.87
N ASP A 78 22.80 3.35 -0.21
CA ASP A 78 23.39 3.09 1.11
C ASP A 78 22.36 2.99 2.25
N LYS A 79 21.14 3.46 2.02
CA LYS A 79 20.03 3.39 2.98
C LYS A 79 19.17 2.14 2.85
N ILE A 80 19.44 1.28 1.86
CA ILE A 80 18.73 0.02 1.70
C ILE A 80 19.08 -0.91 2.86
N TYR A 81 18.04 -1.38 3.54
CA TYR A 81 18.15 -2.41 4.57
C TYR A 81 17.21 -3.57 4.24
N ASP A 82 17.80 -4.73 3.94
CA ASP A 82 17.04 -5.92 3.56
C ASP A 82 16.25 -6.47 4.76
N ILE A 83 14.97 -6.69 4.58
CA ILE A 83 14.09 -7.30 5.58
C ILE A 83 13.84 -8.76 5.19
N THR A 84 14.84 -9.58 5.43
CA THR A 84 14.75 -11.03 5.32
C THR A 84 14.64 -11.61 6.72
N GLY A 85 14.12 -12.79 6.83
CA GLY A 85 14.12 -13.50 8.11
C GLY A 85 12.95 -14.47 8.24
N ASP A 86 13.15 -15.37 9.18
CA ASP A 86 12.14 -16.36 9.55
C ASP A 86 10.87 -15.66 10.03
N LYS A 87 9.75 -16.27 9.72
CA LYS A 87 8.44 -15.85 10.17
C LYS A 87 7.85 -16.92 11.07
N ASN A 88 7.04 -16.47 12.01
CA ASN A 88 6.18 -17.33 12.78
C ASN A 88 4.72 -17.17 12.36
N TYR A 89 3.94 -18.18 12.64
CA TYR A 89 2.51 -18.26 12.37
C TYR A 89 1.80 -18.66 13.64
N PHE A 90 0.92 -17.80 14.15
CA PHE A 90 0.06 -18.15 15.28
C PHE A 90 -1.30 -18.56 14.73
N ILE A 91 -1.62 -19.85 14.84
CA ILE A 91 -2.80 -20.47 14.22
C ILE A 91 -3.34 -21.52 15.17
N ASP A 92 -4.65 -21.49 15.44
CA ASP A 92 -5.33 -22.44 16.31
C ASP A 92 -4.63 -22.58 17.68
N ASN A 93 -4.26 -21.44 18.28
CA ASN A 93 -3.54 -21.33 19.56
C ASN A 93 -2.14 -21.98 19.56
N LYS A 94 -1.51 -22.14 18.41
CA LYS A 94 -0.15 -22.67 18.27
C LYS A 94 0.73 -21.66 17.59
N LEU A 95 1.91 -21.41 18.15
CA LEU A 95 2.96 -20.61 17.51
C LEU A 95 3.89 -21.55 16.74
N LEU A 96 3.87 -21.46 15.42
CA LEU A 96 4.54 -22.38 14.51
C LEU A 96 5.57 -21.64 13.65
N ASN A 97 6.70 -22.25 13.38
CA ASN A 97 7.59 -21.83 12.30
C ASN A 97 7.08 -22.38 10.95
N GLU A 98 7.76 -22.06 9.84
CA GLU A 98 7.33 -22.50 8.50
C GLU A 98 7.25 -24.03 8.36
N LYS A 99 8.25 -24.76 8.87
CA LYS A 99 8.28 -26.23 8.78
C LYS A 99 7.14 -26.86 9.58
N GLU A 100 6.92 -26.34 10.78
CA GLU A 100 5.82 -26.77 11.65
C GLU A 100 4.46 -26.48 11.06
N LEU A 101 4.27 -25.30 10.40
CA LEU A 101 3.04 -24.96 9.70
C LEU A 101 2.75 -25.93 8.55
N LEU A 102 3.75 -26.22 7.72
CA LEU A 102 3.61 -27.17 6.61
C LEU A 102 3.26 -28.55 7.11
N LYS A 103 3.91 -29.01 8.20
CA LYS A 103 3.58 -30.30 8.85
C LYS A 103 2.18 -30.28 9.46
N TYR A 104 1.78 -29.19 10.12
CA TYR A 104 0.45 -29.05 10.75
C TYR A 104 -0.69 -29.21 9.74
N TYR A 105 -0.52 -28.70 8.52
CA TYR A 105 -1.49 -28.82 7.44
C TYR A 105 -1.21 -30.00 6.48
N ASP A 106 -0.28 -30.88 6.80
CA ASP A 106 0.09 -32.04 5.96
C ASP A 106 0.33 -31.64 4.49
N SER A 107 1.16 -30.62 4.28
CA SER A 107 1.44 -30.11 2.94
C SER A 107 2.41 -30.98 2.18
N LYS A 108 2.13 -31.23 0.89
CA LYS A 108 3.06 -31.89 -0.02
C LYS A 108 4.26 -31.00 -0.43
N PHE A 109 4.20 -29.71 -0.16
CA PHE A 109 5.29 -28.76 -0.47
C PHE A 109 6.31 -28.70 0.66
N SER A 110 7.58 -28.69 0.31
CA SER A 110 8.68 -28.62 1.28
C SER A 110 8.97 -27.20 1.77
N SER A 111 8.36 -26.17 1.17
CA SER A 111 8.41 -24.77 1.61
C SER A 111 7.22 -23.97 1.09
N ILE A 112 6.88 -22.89 1.79
CA ILE A 112 5.85 -21.93 1.35
C ILE A 112 6.26 -21.29 0.01
N SER A 113 7.55 -21.01 -0.19
CA SER A 113 8.05 -20.48 -1.47
C SER A 113 7.76 -21.41 -2.63
N LYS A 114 7.95 -22.73 -2.47
CA LYS A 114 7.60 -23.69 -3.53
C LYS A 114 6.10 -23.75 -3.80
N LEU A 115 5.26 -23.65 -2.78
CA LEU A 115 3.82 -23.55 -2.95
C LEU A 115 3.43 -22.28 -3.73
N TRP A 116 3.99 -21.12 -3.38
CA TRP A 116 3.75 -19.88 -4.12
C TRP A 116 4.24 -19.96 -5.57
N LYS A 117 5.43 -20.54 -5.80
CA LYS A 117 5.96 -20.77 -7.16
C LYS A 117 5.00 -21.63 -7.98
N TYR A 118 4.52 -22.70 -7.42
CA TYR A 118 3.51 -23.58 -8.06
C TYR A 118 2.26 -22.79 -8.46
N VAL A 119 1.71 -21.97 -7.56
CA VAL A 119 0.52 -21.13 -7.83
C VAL A 119 0.79 -20.11 -8.94
N ILE A 120 1.94 -19.45 -8.90
CA ILE A 120 2.32 -18.42 -9.87
C ILE A 120 2.52 -19.02 -11.28
N ASP A 121 3.09 -20.20 -11.36
CA ASP A 121 3.39 -20.87 -12.62
C ASP A 121 2.22 -21.70 -13.17
N TYR A 122 1.19 -21.95 -12.33
CA TYR A 122 0.02 -22.73 -12.74
C TYR A 122 -0.71 -22.07 -13.92
N LYS A 123 -0.93 -22.85 -14.97
CA LYS A 123 -1.65 -22.43 -16.16
C LYS A 123 -3.11 -22.85 -16.05
N SER A 124 -4.02 -21.92 -16.20
CA SER A 124 -5.45 -22.13 -16.14
C SER A 124 -6.13 -21.60 -17.41
N ASN A 125 -7.15 -22.30 -17.87
CA ASN A 125 -8.03 -21.88 -18.97
C ASN A 125 -9.25 -21.07 -18.44
N LEU A 126 -9.34 -20.85 -17.13
CA LEU A 126 -10.42 -20.09 -16.50
C LEU A 126 -10.28 -18.60 -16.74
N ASP A 127 -11.41 -17.89 -16.84
CA ASP A 127 -11.41 -16.41 -16.81
C ASP A 127 -11.15 -15.92 -15.38
N LEU A 128 -9.88 -15.68 -15.07
CA LEU A 128 -9.42 -15.26 -13.74
C LEU A 128 -9.99 -13.90 -13.30
N THR A 129 -10.57 -13.11 -14.20
CA THR A 129 -11.24 -11.85 -13.82
C THR A 129 -12.56 -12.09 -13.08
N LYS A 130 -13.17 -13.29 -13.24
CA LYS A 130 -14.50 -13.64 -12.69
C LYS A 130 -14.45 -14.26 -11.28
N MET A 131 -13.27 -14.42 -10.69
CA MET A 131 -13.11 -14.99 -9.36
C MET A 131 -12.04 -14.23 -8.57
N ASN A 132 -12.08 -14.32 -7.24
CA ASN A 132 -11.01 -13.79 -6.40
C ASN A 132 -9.84 -14.79 -6.31
N PHE A 133 -8.74 -14.36 -5.67
CA PHE A 133 -7.55 -15.18 -5.55
C PHE A 133 -7.82 -16.50 -4.79
N HIS A 134 -8.51 -16.42 -3.65
CA HIS A 134 -8.86 -17.61 -2.84
C HIS A 134 -9.64 -18.64 -3.67
N ASN A 135 -10.70 -18.23 -4.36
CA ASN A 135 -11.50 -19.12 -5.18
C ASN A 135 -10.68 -19.73 -6.33
N TYR A 136 -9.79 -18.96 -6.93
CA TYR A 136 -8.91 -19.43 -7.99
C TYR A 136 -7.99 -20.55 -7.50
N VAL A 137 -7.26 -20.34 -6.43
CA VAL A 137 -6.32 -21.34 -5.91
C VAL A 137 -7.04 -22.60 -5.41
N SER A 138 -8.28 -22.46 -4.94
CA SER A 138 -9.14 -23.58 -4.52
C SER A 138 -9.58 -24.49 -5.68
N THR A 139 -9.39 -24.09 -6.95
CA THR A 139 -9.71 -24.94 -8.10
C THR A 139 -8.68 -26.03 -8.36
N PHE A 140 -7.46 -25.92 -7.81
CA PHE A 140 -6.35 -26.85 -8.11
C PHE A 140 -5.48 -27.22 -6.90
N LEU A 141 -5.69 -26.61 -5.75
CA LEU A 141 -5.01 -26.94 -4.50
C LEU A 141 -5.94 -27.64 -3.53
N SER A 142 -5.38 -28.43 -2.62
CA SER A 142 -6.12 -28.98 -1.47
C SER A 142 -6.54 -27.86 -0.51
N THR A 143 -7.58 -28.10 0.28
CA THR A 143 -8.04 -27.17 1.32
C THR A 143 -6.93 -26.76 2.27
N ASN A 144 -6.03 -27.69 2.62
CA ASN A 144 -4.91 -27.40 3.52
C ASN A 144 -3.87 -26.46 2.89
N GLU A 145 -3.56 -26.69 1.62
CA GLU A 145 -2.64 -25.80 0.86
C GLU A 145 -3.22 -24.41 0.67
N VAL A 146 -4.53 -24.28 0.41
CA VAL A 146 -5.23 -23.00 0.37
C VAL A 146 -5.12 -22.27 1.71
N LYS A 147 -5.33 -22.98 2.84
CA LYS A 147 -5.14 -22.39 4.18
C LYS A 147 -3.71 -21.89 4.39
N ILE A 148 -2.69 -22.65 3.96
CA ILE A 148 -1.29 -22.21 4.07
C ILE A 148 -1.06 -20.92 3.25
N LEU A 149 -1.58 -20.84 2.02
CA LEU A 149 -1.47 -19.63 1.21
C LEU A 149 -2.14 -18.42 1.87
N ASP A 150 -3.39 -18.57 2.31
CA ASP A 150 -4.14 -17.51 2.97
C ASP A 150 -3.41 -17.01 4.22
N ARG A 151 -2.89 -17.93 5.05
CA ARG A 151 -2.12 -17.60 6.26
C ARG A 151 -0.77 -16.97 5.94
N SER A 152 -0.08 -17.43 4.89
CA SER A 152 1.24 -16.90 4.51
C SER A 152 1.19 -15.52 3.87
N LEU A 153 0.10 -15.18 3.15
CA LEU A 153 -0.16 -13.84 2.60
C LEU A 153 -0.71 -12.89 3.67
N GLY A 154 -1.74 -13.33 4.37
CA GLY A 154 -2.30 -12.67 5.54
C GLY A 154 -3.18 -11.43 5.27
N TYR A 155 -3.31 -10.94 4.03
CA TYR A 155 -4.12 -9.77 3.68
C TYR A 155 -5.50 -10.16 3.15
N VAL A 156 -6.56 -9.74 3.85
CA VAL A 156 -7.95 -10.06 3.51
C VAL A 156 -8.33 -9.50 2.14
N ASN A 157 -7.94 -8.26 1.84
CA ASN A 157 -8.29 -7.62 0.58
C ASN A 157 -7.65 -8.31 -0.63
N GLU A 158 -6.37 -8.71 -0.53
CA GLU A 158 -5.65 -9.37 -1.62
C GLU A 158 -6.18 -10.78 -1.86
N ILE A 159 -6.59 -11.49 -0.80
CA ILE A 159 -7.11 -12.86 -0.86
C ILE A 159 -8.54 -12.91 -1.39
N TYR A 160 -9.44 -12.06 -0.84
CA TYR A 160 -10.88 -12.22 -1.04
C TYR A 160 -11.54 -11.11 -1.88
N ARG A 161 -10.88 -9.96 -2.09
CA ARG A 161 -11.46 -8.80 -2.80
C ARG A 161 -10.89 -8.60 -4.19
N LEU A 162 -9.58 -8.82 -4.38
CA LEU A 162 -8.90 -8.66 -5.64
C LEU A 162 -9.26 -9.82 -6.58
N ASN A 163 -9.55 -9.54 -7.86
CA ASN A 163 -9.73 -10.60 -8.83
C ASN A 163 -8.43 -11.37 -9.07
N ALA A 164 -8.51 -12.65 -9.37
CA ALA A 164 -7.36 -13.54 -9.49
C ALA A 164 -6.40 -13.15 -10.63
N TYR A 165 -6.91 -12.55 -11.72
CA TYR A 165 -6.07 -12.12 -12.83
C TYR A 165 -5.05 -11.06 -12.38
N ASP A 166 -5.52 -10.02 -11.72
CA ASP A 166 -4.67 -8.92 -11.26
C ASP A 166 -3.82 -9.33 -10.05
N ALA A 167 -4.33 -10.24 -9.19
CA ALA A 167 -3.54 -10.84 -8.11
C ALA A 167 -2.32 -11.60 -8.65
N ILE A 168 -2.52 -12.55 -9.57
CA ILE A 168 -1.43 -13.33 -10.18
C ILE A 168 -0.47 -12.43 -10.98
N TYR A 169 -1.01 -11.42 -11.69
CA TYR A 169 -0.16 -10.47 -12.40
C TYR A 169 0.78 -9.71 -11.44
N THR A 170 0.26 -9.23 -10.33
CA THR A 170 1.05 -8.51 -9.31
C THR A 170 2.08 -9.44 -8.66
N LEU A 171 1.67 -10.64 -8.28
CA LEU A 171 2.57 -11.66 -7.71
C LEU A 171 3.75 -11.97 -8.65
N LYS A 172 3.48 -12.18 -9.96
CA LYS A 172 4.54 -12.42 -10.95
C LYS A 172 5.53 -11.25 -11.11
N LYS A 173 5.09 -10.04 -10.87
CA LYS A 173 5.90 -8.82 -11.08
C LYS A 173 6.67 -8.39 -9.83
N ASP A 174 6.05 -8.50 -8.66
CA ASP A 174 6.57 -7.90 -7.44
C ASP A 174 7.21 -8.91 -6.49
N PHE A 175 6.79 -10.19 -6.56
CA PHE A 175 7.33 -11.21 -5.67
C PHE A 175 8.43 -12.00 -6.38
N ASP A 176 9.60 -12.01 -5.77
CA ASP A 176 10.60 -13.04 -6.03
C ASP A 176 10.30 -14.21 -5.11
N VAL A 177 9.77 -15.28 -5.67
CA VAL A 177 9.42 -16.46 -4.89
C VAL A 177 10.66 -17.17 -4.35
N GLU A 178 11.78 -16.99 -5.03
CA GLU A 178 13.06 -17.60 -4.67
C GLU A 178 13.86 -16.74 -3.69
N ASP A 179 13.77 -15.40 -3.81
CA ASP A 179 14.57 -14.45 -3.03
C ASP A 179 13.70 -13.44 -2.25
N ASN A 180 12.50 -13.69 -1.87
CA ASN A 180 11.60 -12.90 -0.99
C ASN A 180 12.14 -11.52 -0.54
N SER A 181 12.86 -10.83 -1.45
CA SER A 181 13.74 -9.70 -1.15
C SER A 181 12.96 -8.40 -1.09
N PHE A 182 12.32 -8.18 0.06
CA PHE A 182 11.84 -6.87 0.45
C PHE A 182 12.91 -6.13 1.24
N PHE A 183 12.86 -4.80 1.14
CA PHE A 183 13.73 -3.92 1.90
C PHE A 183 12.96 -2.70 2.41
N ILE A 184 13.55 -2.02 3.36
CA ILE A 184 13.16 -0.70 3.84
C ILE A 184 14.27 0.29 3.55
N LEU A 185 13.98 1.59 3.66
CA LEU A 185 15.02 2.62 3.66
C LEU A 185 15.27 3.08 5.10
N MET A 186 16.53 3.05 5.51
CA MET A 186 16.93 3.61 6.78
C MET A 186 16.59 5.11 6.82
N GLY A 187 15.86 5.52 7.86
CA GLY A 187 15.31 6.87 7.99
C GLY A 187 13.89 7.01 7.44
N GLY A 188 13.33 5.96 6.81
CA GLY A 188 11.95 5.87 6.34
C GLY A 188 11.77 6.15 4.85
N LEU A 189 10.64 5.69 4.30
CA LEU A 189 10.34 5.79 2.87
C LEU A 189 9.98 7.22 2.41
N SER A 190 9.67 8.12 3.35
CA SER A 190 9.38 9.52 3.02
C SER A 190 10.52 10.20 2.27
N ILE A 191 11.75 9.80 2.49
CA ILE A 191 12.93 10.37 1.83
C ILE A 191 12.83 10.35 0.30
N ILE A 192 12.10 9.40 -0.29
CA ILE A 192 11.94 9.31 -1.75
C ILE A 192 11.16 10.50 -2.28
N TYR A 193 9.99 10.79 -1.70
CA TYR A 193 9.19 11.93 -2.17
C TYR A 193 9.76 13.25 -1.67
N GLU A 194 10.45 13.29 -0.52
CA GLU A 194 11.12 14.47 0.01
C GLU A 194 12.18 14.98 -0.98
N LYS A 195 13.00 14.11 -1.56
CA LYS A 195 13.97 14.47 -2.61
C LYS A 195 13.29 15.03 -3.86
N ILE A 196 12.15 14.49 -4.28
CA ILE A 196 11.38 15.05 -5.38
C ILE A 196 10.82 16.42 -5.00
N TYR A 197 10.26 16.55 -3.80
CA TYR A 197 9.67 17.79 -3.30
C TYR A 197 10.71 18.91 -3.15
N GLU A 198 11.91 18.60 -2.64
CA GLU A 198 13.06 19.53 -2.58
C GLU A 198 13.39 20.06 -3.98
N PHE A 199 13.56 19.18 -4.97
CA PHE A 199 13.78 19.56 -6.37
C PHE A 199 12.69 20.50 -6.92
N LEU A 200 11.42 20.17 -6.68
CA LEU A 200 10.30 21.00 -7.14
C LEU A 200 10.29 22.39 -6.48
N LYS A 201 10.66 22.48 -5.21
CA LYS A 201 10.80 23.77 -4.50
C LYS A 201 11.95 24.59 -5.07
N GLU A 202 13.11 24.00 -5.32
CA GLU A 202 14.27 24.67 -5.95
C GLU A 202 13.92 25.21 -7.34
N LYS A 203 13.02 24.52 -8.07
CA LYS A 203 12.49 24.98 -9.36
C LYS A 203 11.31 25.94 -9.25
N ASN A 204 10.94 26.37 -8.04
CA ASN A 204 9.82 27.29 -7.76
C ASN A 204 8.46 26.80 -8.28
N VAL A 205 8.20 25.48 -8.31
CA VAL A 205 6.90 24.95 -8.66
C VAL A 205 5.86 25.35 -7.61
N LYS A 206 4.73 25.90 -8.06
CA LYS A 206 3.63 26.30 -7.16
C LYS A 206 2.91 25.04 -6.64
N ILE A 207 2.97 24.83 -5.32
CA ILE A 207 2.28 23.73 -4.62
C ILE A 207 1.38 24.37 -3.55
N ILE A 208 0.06 24.08 -3.63
CA ILE A 208 -0.93 24.65 -2.71
C ILE A 208 -1.51 23.51 -1.85
N LEU A 209 -1.19 23.53 -0.57
CA LEU A 209 -1.74 22.62 0.44
C LEU A 209 -3.11 23.12 0.95
N ASN A 210 -3.87 22.25 1.60
CA ASN A 210 -5.24 22.54 2.07
C ASN A 210 -6.13 23.07 0.94
N CYS A 211 -5.90 22.56 -0.30
CA CYS A 211 -6.63 22.93 -1.50
C CYS A 211 -7.35 21.70 -2.06
N ASP A 212 -8.65 21.64 -1.82
CA ASP A 212 -9.51 20.51 -2.25
C ASP A 212 -10.15 20.79 -3.61
N LEU A 213 -10.07 19.82 -4.52
CA LEU A 213 -10.80 19.84 -5.79
C LEU A 213 -12.28 19.56 -5.51
N LEU A 214 -13.13 20.54 -5.79
CA LEU A 214 -14.58 20.43 -5.57
C LEU A 214 -15.34 20.00 -6.82
N ASP A 215 -14.94 20.49 -8.02
CA ASP A 215 -15.57 20.11 -9.28
C ASP A 215 -14.68 20.40 -10.49
N ILE A 216 -15.07 19.86 -11.65
CA ILE A 216 -14.39 19.98 -12.94
C ILE A 216 -15.40 20.43 -14.00
N ASP A 217 -15.08 21.51 -14.71
CA ASP A 217 -15.73 21.92 -15.94
C ASP A 217 -14.80 21.63 -17.13
N ASP A 218 -15.02 20.52 -17.80
CA ASP A 218 -14.17 20.08 -18.91
C ASP A 218 -14.41 20.84 -20.22
N LYS A 219 -15.55 21.52 -20.35
CA LYS A 219 -15.86 22.39 -21.50
C LYS A 219 -15.08 23.69 -21.44
N ASN A 220 -15.08 24.35 -20.28
CA ASN A 220 -14.41 25.63 -20.07
C ASN A 220 -12.94 25.43 -19.58
N LYS A 221 -12.48 24.18 -19.43
CA LYS A 221 -11.14 23.83 -18.92
C LYS A 221 -10.83 24.47 -17.59
N THR A 222 -11.77 24.41 -16.64
CA THR A 222 -11.62 24.97 -15.29
C THR A 222 -11.85 23.92 -14.23
N ILE A 223 -11.18 24.10 -13.09
CA ILE A 223 -11.47 23.38 -11.87
C ILE A 223 -11.95 24.34 -10.80
N LYS A 224 -12.90 23.89 -9.97
CA LYS A 224 -13.37 24.57 -8.78
C LYS A 224 -12.67 23.97 -7.57
N THR A 225 -12.12 24.83 -6.71
CA THR A 225 -11.51 24.39 -5.44
C THR A 225 -12.14 25.13 -4.25
N ASN A 226 -11.80 24.72 -3.02
CA ASN A 226 -12.20 25.44 -1.82
C ASN A 226 -11.45 26.77 -1.62
N LYS A 227 -10.48 27.11 -2.48
CA LYS A 227 -9.75 28.39 -2.45
C LYS A 227 -10.18 29.28 -3.61
N GLU A 228 -9.84 28.89 -4.82
CA GLU A 228 -10.15 29.65 -6.04
C GLU A 228 -10.36 28.70 -7.23
N ASN A 229 -10.83 29.23 -8.35
CA ASN A 229 -10.98 28.48 -9.58
C ASN A 229 -9.73 28.65 -10.45
N TYR A 230 -9.29 27.55 -11.07
CA TYR A 230 -8.11 27.54 -11.93
C TYR A 230 -8.44 27.07 -13.33
N LYS A 231 -7.90 27.74 -14.35
CA LYS A 231 -7.94 27.25 -15.74
C LYS A 231 -6.78 26.31 -15.99
N TYR A 232 -7.02 25.22 -16.72
CA TYR A 232 -5.99 24.25 -17.07
C TYR A 232 -5.86 24.05 -18.60
N SER A 233 -4.67 23.78 -19.07
CA SER A 233 -4.42 23.21 -20.39
C SER A 233 -4.48 21.68 -20.33
N GLU A 234 -4.00 21.11 -19.23
CA GLU A 234 -4.04 19.67 -18.92
C GLU A 234 -4.29 19.49 -17.43
N LEU A 235 -5.14 18.52 -17.10
CA LEU A 235 -5.52 18.19 -15.72
C LEU A 235 -5.11 16.75 -15.40
N TYR A 236 -4.31 16.57 -14.38
CA TYR A 236 -3.82 15.27 -13.92
C TYR A 236 -4.38 14.93 -12.54
N LEU A 237 -5.09 13.82 -12.44
CA LEU A 237 -5.79 13.41 -11.23
C LEU A 237 -5.02 12.25 -10.59
N ALA A 238 -4.24 12.55 -9.55
CA ALA A 238 -3.42 11.62 -8.77
C ALA A 238 -4.04 11.38 -7.38
N ILE A 239 -5.34 11.11 -7.32
CA ILE A 239 -6.14 11.01 -6.10
C ILE A 239 -6.68 9.59 -5.87
N CYS A 240 -7.13 9.28 -4.66
CA CYS A 240 -7.74 8.00 -4.32
C CYS A 240 -9.24 7.96 -4.69
N LYS A 241 -9.85 6.77 -4.69
CA LYS A 241 -11.28 6.59 -5.02
C LYS A 241 -12.20 7.50 -4.24
N LYS A 242 -11.97 7.67 -2.93
CA LYS A 242 -12.78 8.56 -2.10
C LYS A 242 -12.74 10.02 -2.57
N GLY A 243 -11.59 10.47 -3.10
CA GLY A 243 -11.50 11.79 -3.72
C GLY A 243 -12.38 11.90 -4.96
N TYR A 244 -12.34 10.92 -5.86
CA TYR A 244 -13.22 10.91 -7.04
C TYR A 244 -14.70 10.92 -6.67
N MET A 245 -15.09 10.19 -5.61
CA MET A 245 -16.50 10.10 -5.18
C MET A 245 -17.06 11.40 -4.64
N THR A 246 -16.24 12.37 -4.24
CA THR A 246 -16.70 13.68 -3.74
C THR A 246 -16.81 14.74 -4.83
N ILE A 247 -16.37 14.46 -6.05
CA ILE A 247 -16.36 15.39 -7.17
C ILE A 247 -17.59 15.11 -8.06
N PRO A 248 -18.57 16.04 -8.19
CA PRO A 248 -19.80 15.85 -8.95
C PRO A 248 -19.59 15.44 -10.40
N TYR A 249 -18.53 15.94 -11.04
CA TYR A 249 -18.13 15.55 -12.40
C TYR A 249 -18.11 14.04 -12.64
N PHE A 250 -17.71 13.25 -11.63
CA PHE A 250 -17.63 11.79 -11.74
C PHE A 250 -18.94 11.05 -11.50
N ASN A 251 -20.04 11.75 -11.17
CA ASN A 251 -21.35 11.11 -11.01
C ASN A 251 -21.84 10.42 -12.30
N ASN A 252 -21.42 10.93 -13.47
CA ASN A 252 -21.71 10.32 -14.76
C ASN A 252 -20.72 9.19 -15.13
N HIS A 253 -19.76 8.88 -14.26
CA HIS A 253 -18.71 7.88 -14.48
C HIS A 253 -18.66 6.83 -13.35
N LYS A 254 -19.80 6.58 -12.69
CA LYS A 254 -19.92 5.65 -11.56
C LYS A 254 -19.42 4.25 -11.89
N GLU A 255 -19.64 3.77 -13.12
CA GLU A 255 -19.18 2.45 -13.57
C GLU A 255 -17.65 2.30 -13.44
N LEU A 256 -16.88 3.36 -13.77
CA LEU A 256 -15.44 3.37 -13.61
C LEU A 256 -15.04 3.32 -12.13
N LEU A 257 -15.71 4.11 -11.30
CA LEU A 257 -15.47 4.11 -9.85
C LEU A 257 -15.82 2.76 -9.20
N ASP A 258 -16.87 2.11 -9.70
CA ASP A 258 -17.30 0.80 -9.20
C ASP A 258 -16.42 -0.37 -9.64
N SER A 259 -15.49 -0.14 -10.55
CA SER A 259 -14.56 -1.17 -11.01
C SER A 259 -13.50 -1.55 -9.98
N VAL A 260 -13.23 -0.68 -9.03
CA VAL A 260 -12.25 -0.92 -7.96
C VAL A 260 -12.89 -0.82 -6.58
N SER A 261 -12.43 -1.62 -5.63
CA SER A 261 -12.73 -1.50 -4.22
C SER A 261 -11.65 -0.70 -3.49
N VAL A 262 -11.99 -0.18 -2.31
CA VAL A 262 -11.05 0.48 -1.41
C VAL A 262 -10.69 -0.50 -0.30
N GLY A 263 -9.41 -0.74 -0.09
CA GLY A 263 -8.88 -1.41 1.08
C GLY A 263 -8.44 -0.39 2.12
N ASN A 264 -9.07 -0.43 3.28
CA ASN A 264 -8.59 0.29 4.44
C ASN A 264 -7.46 -0.49 5.10
N LEU A 265 -6.52 0.23 5.70
CA LEU A 265 -5.37 -0.32 6.41
C LEU A 265 -5.24 0.35 7.77
N LEU A 266 -4.79 -0.40 8.76
CA LEU A 266 -4.50 0.15 10.07
C LEU A 266 -3.20 -0.42 10.62
N ARG A 267 -2.39 0.45 11.21
CA ARG A 267 -1.18 0.08 11.92
C ARG A 267 -1.22 0.59 13.34
N ILE A 268 -0.84 -0.27 14.29
CA ILE A 268 -0.62 0.10 15.68
C ILE A 268 0.86 -0.14 15.98
N TYR A 269 1.53 0.92 16.40
CA TYR A 269 2.87 0.83 16.95
C TYR A 269 2.79 0.91 18.47
N ALA A 270 3.57 0.10 19.13
CA ALA A 270 3.60 0.00 20.57
C ALA A 270 5.05 -0.04 21.07
N LYS A 271 5.30 0.62 22.19
CA LYS A 271 6.57 0.58 22.91
C LYS A 271 6.36 -0.14 24.23
N TYR A 272 7.17 -1.12 24.47
CA TYR A 272 7.12 -1.93 25.69
C TYR A 272 8.43 -1.79 26.48
N ASP A 273 8.32 -1.95 27.81
CA ASP A 273 9.48 -2.18 28.67
C ASP A 273 10.00 -3.61 28.44
N VAL A 274 11.18 -3.73 27.83
CA VAL A 274 11.80 -5.02 27.50
C VAL A 274 12.22 -5.83 28.73
N LYS A 275 12.43 -5.19 29.88
CA LYS A 275 12.77 -5.88 31.12
C LYS A 275 11.57 -6.64 31.67
N LYS A 276 10.37 -6.09 31.50
CA LYS A 276 9.10 -6.69 31.93
C LYS A 276 8.53 -7.67 30.91
N ASN A 277 8.79 -7.44 29.62
CA ASN A 277 8.21 -8.18 28.49
C ASN A 277 9.32 -8.96 27.75
N LYS A 278 9.80 -10.05 28.36
CA LYS A 278 10.92 -10.84 27.83
C LYS A 278 10.66 -11.46 26.46
N TRP A 279 9.37 -11.73 26.13
CA TRP A 279 8.93 -12.25 24.83
C TRP A 279 9.36 -11.39 23.63
N ILE A 280 9.67 -10.10 23.86
CA ILE A 280 10.10 -9.16 22.82
C ILE A 280 11.50 -9.48 22.29
N LYS A 281 12.37 -10.04 23.11
CA LYS A 281 13.78 -10.27 22.76
C LYS A 281 13.93 -11.08 21.48
N ASP A 282 13.14 -12.14 21.36
CA ASP A 282 13.25 -13.14 20.30
C ASP A 282 12.04 -13.17 19.36
N ILE A 283 11.16 -12.14 19.46
CA ILE A 283 9.99 -12.08 18.59
C ILE A 283 10.40 -11.88 17.14
N LYS A 284 9.89 -12.74 16.29
CA LYS A 284 10.02 -12.65 14.84
C LYS A 284 8.76 -12.01 14.24
N LYS A 285 8.83 -11.65 12.96
CA LYS A 285 7.61 -11.31 12.22
C LYS A 285 6.62 -12.45 12.34
N THR A 286 5.44 -12.18 12.91
CA THR A 286 4.43 -13.20 13.17
C THR A 286 3.13 -12.85 12.47
N LEU A 287 2.59 -13.80 11.71
CA LEU A 287 1.25 -13.73 11.15
C LEU A 287 0.30 -14.45 12.10
N THR A 288 -0.85 -13.85 12.39
CA THR A 288 -1.78 -14.40 13.38
C THR A 288 -3.18 -14.56 12.81
N ASP A 289 -3.93 -15.53 13.29
CA ASP A 289 -5.36 -15.69 12.99
C ASP A 289 -6.27 -14.89 13.92
N ASN A 290 -5.71 -14.27 14.99
CA ASN A 290 -6.42 -13.33 15.84
C ASN A 290 -6.40 -11.90 15.26
N LYS A 291 -6.96 -10.93 16.00
CA LYS A 291 -7.13 -9.56 15.53
C LYS A 291 -5.83 -8.75 15.37
N LEU A 292 -4.67 -9.27 15.76
CA LEU A 292 -3.38 -8.60 15.49
C LEU A 292 -2.99 -8.69 14.01
N GLN A 293 -3.32 -9.75 13.33
CA GLN A 293 -3.05 -10.12 11.93
C GLN A 293 -1.54 -10.18 11.62
N PHE A 294 -0.79 -9.11 11.84
CA PHE A 294 0.68 -9.11 11.75
C PHE A 294 1.30 -8.42 12.95
N ILE A 295 2.33 -9.06 13.51
CA ILE A 295 3.27 -8.46 14.44
C ILE A 295 4.60 -8.31 13.72
N ILE A 296 5.16 -7.12 13.67
CA ILE A 296 6.40 -6.82 12.97
C ILE A 296 7.35 -6.11 13.94
N PRO A 297 8.42 -6.79 14.39
CA PRO A 297 9.44 -6.14 15.21
C PRO A 297 10.10 -5.00 14.41
N ILE A 298 10.26 -3.84 15.04
CA ILE A 298 10.97 -2.70 14.49
C ILE A 298 12.34 -2.59 15.13
N ASP A 299 12.37 -2.62 16.46
CA ASP A 299 13.60 -2.61 17.26
C ASP A 299 13.36 -3.35 18.57
N ASN A 300 13.76 -4.62 18.60
CA ASN A 300 13.60 -5.49 19.77
C ASN A 300 14.39 -4.97 20.98
N LYS A 301 15.55 -4.33 20.76
CA LYS A 301 16.38 -3.80 21.84
C LYS A 301 15.68 -2.68 22.59
N SER A 302 15.05 -1.78 21.86
CA SER A 302 14.26 -0.70 22.49
C SER A 302 12.87 -1.15 22.90
N GLY A 303 12.32 -2.24 22.32
CA GLY A 303 10.94 -2.69 22.53
C GLY A 303 9.92 -1.97 21.68
N LEU A 304 10.34 -1.36 20.56
CA LEU A 304 9.42 -0.78 19.57
C LEU A 304 8.95 -1.85 18.59
N ILE A 305 7.65 -2.04 18.52
CA ILE A 305 7.02 -3.06 17.68
C ILE A 305 5.84 -2.44 16.91
N GLN A 306 5.72 -2.73 15.64
CA GLN A 306 4.43 -2.63 14.95
C GLN A 306 3.59 -3.83 15.39
N ILE A 307 2.83 -3.64 16.45
CA ILE A 307 2.16 -4.72 17.18
C ILE A 307 0.89 -5.21 16.47
N SER A 308 0.37 -4.42 15.55
CA SER A 308 -0.72 -4.84 14.68
C SER A 308 -0.63 -4.12 13.34
N TYR A 309 -0.73 -4.89 12.26
CA TYR A 309 -0.94 -4.37 10.92
C TYR A 309 -2.09 -5.14 10.29
N THR A 310 -3.18 -4.43 10.03
CA THR A 310 -4.46 -5.04 9.66
C THR A 310 -5.09 -4.36 8.47
N ASP A 311 -5.94 -5.10 7.78
CA ASP A 311 -6.74 -4.60 6.67
C ASP A 311 -8.22 -5.00 6.81
N ASP A 312 -9.06 -4.46 5.93
CA ASP A 312 -10.49 -4.74 5.81
C ASP A 312 -11.25 -4.60 7.15
N TYR A 313 -12.05 -5.59 7.53
CA TYR A 313 -12.90 -5.58 8.72
C TYR A 313 -12.08 -5.58 10.03
N ILE A 314 -10.86 -6.14 10.01
CA ILE A 314 -9.98 -6.13 11.19
C ILE A 314 -9.45 -4.71 11.43
N ALA A 315 -9.08 -3.99 10.37
CA ALA A 315 -8.68 -2.58 10.49
C ALA A 315 -9.84 -1.72 11.04
N ASN A 316 -11.08 -1.98 10.63
CA ASN A 316 -12.26 -1.29 11.14
C ASN A 316 -12.48 -1.59 12.64
N PHE A 317 -12.31 -2.86 13.07
CA PHE A 317 -12.37 -3.23 14.47
C PHE A 317 -11.44 -2.37 15.33
N TRP A 318 -10.16 -2.28 14.96
CA TRP A 318 -9.20 -1.48 15.71
C TRP A 318 -9.46 0.04 15.62
N ASN A 319 -10.00 0.51 14.49
CA ASN A 319 -10.19 1.93 14.27
C ASN A 319 -11.19 2.57 15.23
N VAL A 320 -12.25 1.86 15.58
CA VAL A 320 -13.31 2.37 16.45
C VAL A 320 -12.96 2.34 17.95
N LEU A 321 -11.88 1.62 18.31
CA LEU A 321 -11.49 1.48 19.71
C LEU A 321 -10.74 2.71 20.23
N THR A 322 -11.00 3.06 21.49
CA THR A 322 -10.22 4.04 22.26
C THR A 322 -8.83 3.48 22.60
N THR A 323 -7.90 4.36 22.93
CA THR A 323 -6.53 3.97 23.33
C THR A 323 -6.54 2.95 24.49
N LYS A 324 -7.41 3.12 25.50
CA LYS A 324 -7.56 2.19 26.63
C LYS A 324 -8.03 0.82 26.15
N GLN A 325 -9.07 0.78 25.31
CA GLN A 325 -9.59 -0.47 24.76
C GLN A 325 -8.54 -1.19 23.88
N ILE A 326 -7.77 -0.43 23.09
CA ILE A 326 -6.68 -0.99 22.29
C ILE A 326 -5.67 -1.69 23.21
N LYS A 327 -5.17 -1.02 24.26
CA LYS A 327 -4.20 -1.61 25.18
C LYS A 327 -4.72 -2.90 25.83
N ILE A 328 -5.95 -2.93 26.28
CA ILE A 328 -6.59 -4.12 26.87
C ILE A 328 -6.61 -5.27 25.84
N ASN A 329 -7.04 -4.99 24.61
CA ASN A 329 -7.11 -6.01 23.56
C ASN A 329 -5.70 -6.48 23.12
N LEU A 330 -4.70 -5.60 23.09
CA LEU A 330 -3.32 -6.00 22.82
C LEU A 330 -2.82 -7.00 23.86
N VAL A 331 -3.01 -6.73 25.13
CA VAL A 331 -2.63 -7.66 26.21
C VAL A 331 -3.36 -8.99 26.05
N LYS A 332 -4.68 -8.96 25.77
CA LYS A 332 -5.48 -10.18 25.55
C LYS A 332 -4.88 -11.03 24.42
N TYR A 333 -4.74 -10.47 23.21
CA TYR A 333 -4.29 -11.23 22.05
C TYR A 333 -2.81 -11.66 22.14
N LEU A 334 -1.97 -10.89 22.82
CA LEU A 334 -0.58 -11.29 23.06
C LEU A 334 -0.47 -12.43 24.07
N LYS A 335 -1.35 -12.48 25.09
CA LYS A 335 -1.42 -13.62 26.03
C LYS A 335 -1.87 -14.91 25.36
N GLU A 336 -2.69 -14.84 24.31
CA GLU A 336 -3.03 -16.01 23.49
C GLU A 336 -1.76 -16.58 22.81
N ILE A 337 -0.87 -15.69 22.31
CA ILE A 337 0.36 -16.08 21.61
C ILE A 337 1.48 -16.51 22.58
N PHE A 338 1.58 -15.83 23.72
CA PHE A 338 2.62 -16.00 24.72
C PHE A 338 2.02 -16.31 26.11
N PRO A 339 1.33 -17.47 26.28
CA PRO A 339 0.57 -17.78 27.51
C PRO A 339 1.44 -17.88 28.75
N ASN A 340 2.71 -18.26 28.61
CA ASN A 340 3.65 -18.44 29.71
C ASN A 340 4.54 -17.22 29.97
N GLU A 341 4.35 -16.13 29.21
CA GLU A 341 5.15 -14.93 29.32
C GLU A 341 4.42 -13.83 30.12
N ASN A 342 5.20 -12.99 30.76
CA ASN A 342 4.66 -11.77 31.34
C ASN A 342 4.36 -10.73 30.24
N VAL A 343 3.10 -10.64 29.85
CA VAL A 343 2.63 -9.63 28.88
C VAL A 343 2.00 -8.46 29.65
N THR A 344 2.66 -7.31 29.62
CA THR A 344 2.16 -6.07 30.24
C THR A 344 1.57 -5.12 29.19
N GLU A 345 0.86 -4.09 29.65
CA GLU A 345 0.46 -3.00 28.74
C GLU A 345 1.68 -2.28 28.17
N PRO A 346 1.61 -1.79 26.92
CA PRO A 346 2.66 -0.95 26.35
C PRO A 346 2.73 0.41 27.07
N GLU A 347 3.94 0.97 27.13
CA GLU A 347 4.19 2.32 27.66
C GLU A 347 3.39 3.38 26.87
N TRP A 348 3.41 3.25 25.56
CA TRP A 348 2.58 4.05 24.69
C TRP A 348 2.23 3.27 23.40
N ILE A 349 1.18 3.74 22.73
CA ILE A 349 0.78 3.29 21.40
C ILE A 349 0.55 4.48 20.49
N THR A 350 0.69 4.25 19.18
CA THR A 350 0.13 5.13 18.13
C THR A 350 -0.70 4.30 17.17
N LYS A 351 -1.82 4.85 16.73
CA LYS A 351 -2.75 4.24 15.79
C LYS A 351 -2.82 5.07 14.52
N HIS A 352 -2.59 4.43 13.38
CA HIS A 352 -2.61 5.06 12.06
C HIS A 352 -3.58 4.32 11.16
N TYR A 353 -4.71 4.94 10.87
CA TYR A 353 -5.78 4.39 10.03
C TYR A 353 -5.80 5.08 8.66
N TRP A 354 -5.75 4.28 7.63
CA TRP A 354 -5.82 4.71 6.23
C TRP A 354 -7.15 4.26 5.63
N CYS A 355 -8.13 5.14 5.60
CA CYS A 355 -9.46 4.85 5.06
C CYS A 355 -9.46 4.55 3.54
N CYS A 356 -8.37 4.85 2.87
CA CYS A 356 -8.11 4.58 1.46
C CYS A 356 -6.65 4.13 1.31
N GLY A 357 -6.29 3.04 1.99
CA GLY A 357 -4.91 2.55 2.06
C GLY A 357 -4.42 2.00 0.73
N ALA A 358 -5.25 1.21 0.05
CA ALA A 358 -4.98 0.62 -1.25
C ALA A 358 -6.27 0.49 -2.06
N HIS A 359 -6.14 0.15 -3.36
CA HIS A 359 -7.27 -0.17 -4.23
C HIS A 359 -7.10 -1.57 -4.79
N PHE A 360 -8.22 -2.21 -5.16
CA PHE A 360 -8.24 -3.57 -5.66
C PHE A 360 -9.25 -3.70 -6.79
N TRP A 361 -8.84 -4.24 -7.94
CA TRP A 361 -9.72 -4.56 -9.04
C TRP A 361 -10.76 -5.59 -8.61
N LYS A 362 -12.03 -5.23 -8.72
CA LYS A 362 -13.11 -6.12 -8.31
C LYS A 362 -13.22 -7.36 -9.18
N VAL A 363 -13.74 -8.43 -8.60
CA VAL A 363 -14.20 -9.62 -9.33
C VAL A 363 -15.25 -9.21 -10.37
N GLY A 364 -15.16 -9.80 -11.57
CA GLY A 364 -16.00 -9.46 -12.72
C GLY A 364 -15.55 -8.24 -13.52
N LYS A 365 -14.43 -7.61 -13.15
CA LYS A 365 -13.89 -6.43 -13.83
C LYS A 365 -12.57 -6.74 -14.55
N ASN A 366 -12.50 -6.39 -15.84
CA ASN A 366 -11.28 -6.53 -16.62
C ASN A 366 -10.48 -5.22 -16.55
N SER A 367 -9.42 -5.20 -15.75
CA SER A 367 -8.59 -4.03 -15.50
C SER A 367 -8.04 -3.40 -16.79
N ARG A 368 -7.62 -4.21 -17.77
CA ARG A 368 -7.06 -3.74 -19.03
C ARG A 368 -8.07 -3.02 -19.91
N LYS A 369 -9.31 -3.56 -19.97
CA LYS A 369 -10.41 -2.93 -20.72
C LYS A 369 -10.80 -1.60 -20.07
N ILE A 370 -10.87 -1.56 -18.73
CA ILE A 370 -11.25 -0.35 -17.99
C ILE A 370 -10.17 0.74 -18.11
N GLN A 371 -8.90 0.39 -18.05
CA GLN A 371 -7.81 1.34 -18.28
C GLN A 371 -7.90 2.00 -19.67
N LYS A 372 -8.20 1.22 -20.72
CA LYS A 372 -8.43 1.76 -22.08
C LYS A 372 -9.65 2.64 -22.13
N GLN A 373 -10.73 2.29 -21.45
CA GLN A 373 -11.95 3.09 -21.37
C GLN A 373 -11.70 4.44 -20.69
N ILE A 374 -10.94 4.45 -19.57
CA ILE A 374 -10.52 5.70 -18.89
C ILE A 374 -9.75 6.60 -19.84
N GLU A 375 -8.76 6.08 -20.55
CA GLU A 375 -8.00 6.85 -21.55
C GLU A 375 -8.91 7.41 -22.65
N LYS A 376 -9.78 6.58 -23.22
CA LYS A 376 -10.71 6.99 -24.27
C LYS A 376 -11.68 8.07 -23.80
N THR A 377 -12.13 8.00 -22.54
CA THR A 377 -13.13 8.92 -21.97
C THR A 377 -12.54 10.28 -21.63
N PHE A 378 -11.36 10.32 -21.03
CA PHE A 378 -10.82 11.55 -20.43
C PHE A 378 -9.71 12.23 -21.24
N LYS A 379 -8.89 11.47 -21.98
CA LYS A 379 -7.77 12.02 -22.77
C LYS A 379 -8.21 13.08 -23.81
N PRO A 380 -9.33 12.94 -24.55
CA PRO A 380 -9.81 13.99 -25.46
C PRO A 380 -10.15 15.30 -24.75
N LYS A 381 -10.52 15.23 -23.48
CA LYS A 381 -10.84 16.36 -22.61
C LYS A 381 -9.59 16.98 -21.94
N LYS A 382 -8.39 16.44 -22.24
CA LYS A 382 -7.14 16.80 -21.57
C LYS A 382 -7.13 16.53 -20.07
N ILE A 383 -7.87 15.51 -19.65
CA ILE A 383 -7.92 15.01 -18.27
C ILE A 383 -7.22 13.65 -18.25
N TYR A 384 -6.32 13.45 -17.31
CA TYR A 384 -5.52 12.24 -17.16
C TYR A 384 -5.66 11.67 -15.76
N VAL A 385 -6.11 10.44 -15.68
CA VAL A 385 -6.22 9.70 -14.41
C VAL A 385 -4.95 8.87 -14.23
N ILE A 386 -4.19 9.18 -13.19
CA ILE A 386 -2.92 8.53 -12.87
C ILE A 386 -2.89 8.07 -11.41
N GLY A 387 -1.93 7.22 -11.08
CA GLY A 387 -1.73 6.71 -9.73
C GLY A 387 -2.19 5.28 -9.55
N GLU A 388 -2.09 4.81 -8.35
CA GLU A 388 -2.25 3.41 -7.98
C GLU A 388 -3.68 2.89 -8.22
N ILE A 389 -4.70 3.76 -8.13
CA ILE A 389 -6.12 3.37 -8.19
C ILE A 389 -6.48 2.51 -9.42
N TYR A 390 -5.99 2.90 -10.60
CA TYR A 390 -6.24 2.17 -11.85
C TYR A 390 -4.96 1.58 -12.45
N SER A 391 -3.94 1.40 -11.63
CA SER A 391 -2.70 0.73 -12.03
C SER A 391 -2.94 -0.76 -12.26
N SER A 392 -2.07 -1.37 -13.04
CA SER A 392 -1.98 -2.83 -13.15
C SER A 392 -1.29 -3.48 -11.95
N ARG A 393 -0.64 -2.67 -11.11
CA ARG A 393 0.07 -3.08 -9.88
C ARG A 393 -0.43 -2.22 -8.74
N GLN A 394 -1.69 -2.48 -8.34
CA GLN A 394 -2.32 -1.77 -7.22
C GLN A 394 -1.60 -2.08 -5.90
N ALA A 395 -1.82 -1.25 -4.90
CA ALA A 395 -1.21 -1.31 -3.57
C ALA A 395 0.32 -1.04 -3.51
N TRP A 396 0.97 -0.73 -4.63
CA TRP A 396 2.42 -0.50 -4.69
C TRP A 396 2.79 0.87 -5.25
N ILE A 397 3.90 1.45 -4.76
CA ILE A 397 4.50 2.69 -5.29
C ILE A 397 4.83 2.52 -6.77
N GLU A 398 5.43 1.40 -7.13
CA GLU A 398 5.81 1.08 -8.51
C GLU A 398 4.66 1.24 -9.50
N GLY A 399 3.48 0.71 -9.15
CA GLY A 399 2.30 0.85 -10.00
C GLY A 399 1.85 2.31 -10.18
N SER A 400 2.02 3.14 -9.16
CA SER A 400 1.80 4.58 -9.26
C SER A 400 2.74 5.23 -10.28
N LEU A 401 4.04 4.91 -10.20
CA LEU A 401 5.06 5.44 -11.11
C LEU A 401 4.87 4.94 -12.54
N GLU A 402 4.49 3.67 -12.73
CA GLU A 402 4.20 3.09 -14.06
C GLU A 402 3.10 3.85 -14.81
N THR A 403 2.07 4.37 -14.10
CA THR A 403 1.01 5.16 -14.74
C THR A 403 1.54 6.48 -15.30
N VAL A 404 2.51 7.10 -14.61
CA VAL A 404 3.18 8.32 -15.09
C VAL A 404 4.09 8.02 -16.28
N GLU A 405 4.90 6.96 -16.20
CA GLU A 405 5.77 6.57 -17.32
C GLU A 405 4.97 6.22 -18.57
N LYS A 406 3.83 5.56 -18.43
CA LYS A 406 2.91 5.25 -19.53
C LYS A 406 2.32 6.52 -20.15
N LEU A 407 1.96 7.49 -19.34
CA LEU A 407 1.39 8.76 -19.78
C LEU A 407 2.41 9.58 -20.62
N LEU A 408 3.68 9.54 -20.25
CA LEU A 408 4.73 10.37 -20.84
C LEU A 408 5.41 9.75 -22.09
N LYS A 409 5.06 8.52 -22.42
CA LYS A 409 5.44 7.88 -23.72
C LYS A 409 4.60 8.43 -24.86
#